data_4b9741ef0fa009f653ff63cbbc0de9a3
#
_entry.id   4b9741ef0fa009f653ff63cbbc0de9a3
#
_cell.length_a   1.000
_cell.length_b   1.000
_cell.length_c   1.000
_cell.angle_alpha   90.00
_cell.angle_beta   90.00
_cell.angle_gamma   90.00
#
_symmetry.space_group_name_H-M   'P 1'
#
loop_
_entity.id
_entity.type
_entity.pdbx_description
1 polymer ?
#
loop_
_entity_poly.entity_id
_entity_poly.type
_entity_poly.pdbx_seq_one_letter_code
_entity_poly.pdbx_strand_id
1 'polypeptide(L)'
;QFISDLVPYTLEYKAKEVKENPYYKNIKFPKAEIGRFKAVDMEMRKGEIFLDQEPVARGYHRTDCIGVFDDGFTYPCIFEGDMCWMSITPNEIITMEEDVDKATGDVLTIGLGLGYYAYMVHLKDDVKSVTVVERQPEVIEIFEKYILPQFEHPEKIHIVNEDAFAYLEKL
;
A
#
# COMPACT_ATOMS: atom_id res chain seq x y z
N GLN A 1 14.82 -19.64 -22.58
CA GLN A 1 15.89 -18.84 -23.23
C GLN A 1 15.37 -17.50 -23.78
N PHE A 2 14.15 -17.48 -24.36
CA PHE A 2 13.58 -16.25 -24.94
C PHE A 2 13.16 -15.18 -23.92
N ILE A 3 12.77 -15.59 -22.72
CA ILE A 3 12.33 -14.66 -21.65
C ILE A 3 13.55 -14.05 -20.96
N SER A 4 14.62 -14.83 -20.76
CA SER A 4 15.84 -14.34 -20.11
C SER A 4 16.60 -13.29 -20.92
N ASP A 5 16.33 -13.19 -22.23
CA ASP A 5 16.93 -12.18 -23.10
C ASP A 5 16.14 -10.86 -23.12
N LEU A 6 14.87 -10.89 -22.64
CA LEU A 6 13.99 -9.74 -22.60
C LEU A 6 13.94 -9.07 -21.23
N VAL A 7 14.26 -9.82 -20.17
CA VAL A 7 14.20 -9.34 -18.78
C VAL A 7 15.49 -9.74 -18.08
N PRO A 8 16.27 -8.79 -17.57
CA PRO A 8 17.64 -9.04 -17.10
C PRO A 8 17.72 -10.00 -15.91
N TYR A 9 16.66 -10.11 -15.08
CA TYR A 9 16.62 -11.08 -13.98
C TYR A 9 15.21 -11.31 -13.45
N THR A 10 15.08 -12.40 -12.69
CA THR A 10 13.83 -12.78 -12.02
C THR A 10 13.97 -12.57 -10.53
N LEU A 11 13.01 -11.89 -9.93
CA LEU A 11 12.88 -11.76 -8.48
C LEU A 11 11.95 -12.86 -7.95
N GLU A 12 12.45 -13.65 -7.02
CA GLU A 12 11.65 -14.64 -6.31
C GLU A 12 11.18 -14.07 -4.98
N TYR A 13 9.86 -13.96 -4.83
CA TYR A 13 9.22 -13.50 -3.63
C TYR A 13 8.73 -14.66 -2.76
N LYS A 14 8.84 -14.50 -1.46
CA LYS A 14 8.32 -15.45 -0.48
C LYS A 14 6.93 -14.98 -0.02
N ALA A 15 5.90 -15.71 -0.43
CA ALA A 15 4.53 -15.40 -0.03
C ALA A 15 4.36 -15.36 1.49
N LYS A 16 5.16 -16.15 2.22
CA LYS A 16 5.19 -16.15 3.68
C LYS A 16 5.63 -14.80 4.26
N GLU A 17 6.64 -14.15 3.68
CA GLU A 17 7.14 -12.85 4.16
C GLU A 17 6.06 -11.77 4.01
N VAL A 18 5.35 -11.76 2.89
CA VAL A 18 4.22 -10.85 2.68
C VAL A 18 3.12 -11.10 3.72
N LYS A 19 2.74 -12.37 3.93
CA LYS A 19 1.72 -12.76 4.92
C LYS A 19 2.13 -12.44 6.36
N GLU A 20 3.41 -12.35 6.66
CA GLU A 20 3.94 -11.98 7.98
C GLU A 20 3.99 -10.47 8.22
N ASN A 21 3.82 -9.65 7.19
CA ASN A 21 3.73 -8.21 7.35
C ASN A 21 2.59 -7.83 8.33
N PRO A 22 2.80 -6.90 9.28
CA PRO A 22 1.81 -6.55 10.29
C PRO A 22 0.46 -6.13 9.72
N TYR A 23 0.44 -5.41 8.60
CA TYR A 23 -0.80 -5.02 7.95
C TYR A 23 -1.58 -6.25 7.47
N TYR A 24 -0.94 -7.20 6.79
CA TYR A 24 -1.58 -8.42 6.32
C TYR A 24 -2.09 -9.32 7.44
N LYS A 25 -1.40 -9.35 8.58
CA LYS A 25 -1.81 -10.14 9.75
C LYS A 25 -3.02 -9.57 10.45
N ASN A 26 -3.06 -8.26 10.59
CA ASN A 26 -3.97 -7.61 11.53
C ASN A 26 -5.17 -6.96 10.84
N ILE A 27 -5.05 -6.61 9.56
CA ILE A 27 -6.12 -5.95 8.81
C ILE A 27 -6.86 -6.95 7.94
N LYS A 28 -8.14 -7.14 8.22
CA LYS A 28 -9.08 -7.83 7.33
C LYS A 28 -9.58 -6.83 6.31
N PHE A 29 -9.10 -6.97 5.08
CA PHE A 29 -9.49 -6.06 4.03
C PHE A 29 -10.96 -6.27 3.64
N PRO A 30 -11.75 -5.19 3.46
CA PRO A 30 -13.16 -5.31 3.15
C PRO A 30 -13.40 -5.73 1.70
N LYS A 31 -14.52 -6.42 1.49
CA LYS A 31 -15.17 -6.51 0.17
C LYS A 31 -16.28 -5.49 0.16
N ALA A 32 -16.04 -4.31 -0.40
CA ALA A 32 -16.96 -3.18 -0.35
C ALA A 32 -16.97 -2.41 -1.66
N GLU A 33 -18.11 -1.79 -1.95
CA GLU A 33 -18.24 -0.89 -3.09
C GLU A 33 -18.91 0.41 -2.60
N ILE A 34 -18.23 1.53 -2.80
CA ILE A 34 -18.71 2.85 -2.43
C ILE A 34 -18.49 3.78 -3.61
N GLY A 35 -19.59 4.33 -4.14
CA GLY A 35 -19.54 5.14 -5.34
C GLY A 35 -18.93 4.39 -6.52
N ARG A 36 -17.82 4.91 -7.04
CA ARG A 36 -17.09 4.32 -8.18
C ARG A 36 -15.92 3.42 -7.75
N PHE A 37 -15.65 3.33 -6.45
CA PHE A 37 -14.53 2.55 -5.91
C PHE A 37 -15.00 1.21 -5.36
N LYS A 38 -14.22 0.18 -5.66
CA LYS A 38 -14.45 -1.19 -5.24
C LYS A 38 -13.22 -1.76 -4.55
N ALA A 39 -13.36 -2.11 -3.29
CA ALA A 39 -12.35 -2.80 -2.49
C ALA A 39 -12.53 -4.32 -2.61
N VAL A 40 -11.47 -5.02 -2.98
CA VAL A 40 -11.46 -6.47 -3.17
C VAL A 40 -10.10 -7.07 -2.82
N ASP A 41 -10.10 -8.38 -2.52
CA ASP A 41 -8.87 -9.16 -2.53
C ASP A 41 -8.63 -9.71 -3.93
N MET A 42 -7.40 -9.54 -4.41
CA MET A 42 -6.89 -10.17 -5.62
C MET A 42 -6.04 -11.37 -5.25
N GLU A 43 -6.02 -12.38 -6.11
CA GLU A 43 -5.25 -13.59 -5.90
C GLU A 43 -4.00 -13.58 -6.78
N MET A 44 -2.86 -13.85 -6.17
CA MET A 44 -1.62 -14.20 -6.83
C MET A 44 -1.41 -15.70 -6.67
N ARG A 45 -1.25 -16.41 -7.76
CA ARG A 45 -1.06 -17.87 -7.75
C ARG A 45 0.40 -18.23 -7.63
N LYS A 46 0.67 -19.40 -7.04
CA LYS A 46 2.01 -19.96 -7.04
C LYS A 46 2.59 -20.05 -8.45
N GLY A 47 3.78 -19.48 -8.64
CA GLY A 47 4.50 -19.50 -9.91
C GLY A 47 3.90 -18.58 -10.99
N GLU A 48 2.89 -17.77 -10.65
CA GLU A 48 2.38 -16.74 -11.54
C GLU A 48 3.45 -15.69 -11.78
N ILE A 49 3.68 -15.39 -13.05
CA ILE A 49 4.71 -14.45 -13.49
C ILE A 49 4.06 -13.08 -13.67
N PHE A 50 4.67 -12.06 -13.12
CA PHE A 50 4.24 -10.68 -13.31
C PHE A 50 5.42 -9.77 -13.66
N LEU A 51 5.11 -8.68 -14.35
CA LEU A 51 6.11 -7.63 -14.59
C LEU A 51 6.32 -6.85 -13.31
N ASP A 52 7.56 -6.65 -12.95
CA ASP A 52 7.97 -5.93 -11.78
C ASP A 52 9.09 -4.94 -12.12
N GLN A 53 9.45 -4.13 -11.16
CA GLN A 53 10.59 -3.23 -11.28
C GLN A 53 11.48 -3.44 -10.07
N GLU A 54 12.78 -3.56 -10.31
CA GLU A 54 13.73 -3.65 -9.22
C GLU A 54 13.53 -2.49 -8.25
N PRO A 55 13.31 -2.76 -6.95
CA PRO A 55 13.23 -1.71 -5.95
C PRO A 55 14.60 -1.03 -5.84
N VAL A 56 14.71 0.18 -6.35
CA VAL A 56 15.95 0.98 -6.25
C VAL A 56 15.75 2.05 -5.21
N ALA A 57 16.65 2.08 -4.23
CA ALA A 57 16.75 3.19 -3.31
C ALA A 57 16.99 4.50 -4.10
N ARG A 58 16.01 5.40 -4.03
CA ARG A 58 16.01 6.76 -4.53
C ARG A 58 16.75 7.04 -5.85
N GLY A 59 15.99 7.06 -6.93
CA GLY A 59 16.19 8.11 -7.96
C GLY A 59 16.83 7.70 -9.26
N TYR A 60 17.31 6.48 -9.50
CA TYR A 60 18.00 6.19 -10.78
C TYR A 60 17.67 4.80 -11.33
N HIS A 61 17.10 4.80 -12.54
CA HIS A 61 16.93 3.66 -13.44
C HIS A 61 16.37 2.37 -12.82
N ARG A 62 15.05 2.33 -12.73
CA ARG A 62 14.34 1.06 -12.47
C ARG A 62 14.60 0.12 -13.66
N THR A 63 15.08 -1.06 -13.37
CA THR A 63 15.22 -2.12 -14.36
C THR A 63 13.96 -2.97 -14.30
N ASP A 64 13.28 -3.12 -15.45
CA ASP A 64 12.17 -4.04 -15.55
C ASP A 64 12.65 -5.46 -15.29
N CYS A 65 11.94 -6.18 -14.45
CA CYS A 65 12.25 -7.56 -14.08
C CYS A 65 10.97 -8.41 -14.07
N ILE A 66 11.14 -9.69 -13.90
CA ILE A 66 10.03 -10.63 -13.70
C ILE A 66 9.96 -10.98 -12.23
N GLY A 67 8.77 -10.81 -11.62
CA GLY A 67 8.46 -11.31 -10.30
C GLY A 67 7.78 -12.68 -10.37
N VAL A 68 8.08 -13.55 -9.41
CA VAL A 68 7.38 -14.82 -9.21
C VAL A 68 7.29 -15.14 -7.72
N PHE A 69 6.14 -15.65 -7.28
CA PHE A 69 5.94 -16.09 -5.90
C PHE A 69 6.11 -17.59 -5.74
N ASP A 70 6.75 -18.01 -4.65
CA ASP A 70 6.96 -19.41 -4.28
C ASP A 70 5.68 -20.13 -3.83
N ASP A 71 4.66 -19.38 -3.40
CA ASP A 71 3.33 -19.88 -3.03
C ASP A 71 2.26 -18.83 -3.33
N GLY A 72 0.98 -19.25 -3.34
CA GLY A 72 -0.14 -18.35 -3.57
C GLY A 72 -0.46 -17.48 -2.35
N PHE A 73 -0.94 -16.24 -2.59
CA PHE A 73 -1.48 -15.37 -1.56
C PHE A 73 -2.52 -14.42 -2.15
N THR A 74 -3.29 -13.78 -1.26
CA THR A 74 -4.22 -12.71 -1.64
C THR A 74 -3.64 -11.37 -1.24
N TYR A 75 -3.89 -10.35 -2.04
CA TYR A 75 -3.49 -8.97 -1.75
C TYR A 75 -4.67 -8.01 -1.93
N PRO A 76 -4.76 -6.98 -1.07
CA PRO A 76 -5.84 -6.01 -1.15
C PRO A 76 -5.65 -5.06 -2.34
N CYS A 77 -6.77 -4.71 -2.96
CA CYS A 77 -6.81 -3.81 -4.10
C CYS A 77 -8.05 -2.92 -4.06
N ILE A 78 -7.90 -1.66 -4.45
CA ILE A 78 -9.03 -0.78 -4.77
C ILE A 78 -9.06 -0.53 -6.26
N PHE A 79 -10.22 -0.73 -6.87
CA PHE A 79 -10.50 -0.42 -8.26
C PHE A 79 -11.38 0.82 -8.39
N GLU A 80 -11.12 1.63 -9.39
CA GLU A 80 -12.03 2.62 -9.94
C GLU A 80 -12.52 2.12 -11.30
N GLY A 81 -13.74 1.62 -11.35
CA GLY A 81 -14.22 0.87 -12.53
C GLY A 81 -13.34 -0.36 -12.77
N ASP A 82 -12.73 -0.44 -13.96
CA ASP A 82 -11.84 -1.55 -14.33
C ASP A 82 -10.35 -1.25 -14.07
N MET A 83 -10.03 -0.06 -13.59
CA MET A 83 -8.66 0.35 -13.32
C MET A 83 -8.28 0.06 -11.86
N CYS A 84 -7.19 -0.65 -11.65
CA CYS A 84 -6.58 -0.77 -10.33
C CYS A 84 -6.08 0.60 -9.88
N TRP A 85 -6.76 1.17 -8.88
CA TRP A 85 -6.40 2.46 -8.30
C TRP A 85 -5.20 2.33 -7.36
N MET A 86 -5.20 1.31 -6.54
CA MET A 86 -4.14 0.99 -5.60
C MET A 86 -4.18 -0.48 -5.17
N SER A 87 -3.02 -1.04 -4.95
CA SER A 87 -2.84 -2.37 -4.37
C SER A 87 -1.72 -2.34 -3.34
N ILE A 88 -1.68 -3.33 -2.44
CA ILE A 88 -0.52 -3.53 -1.57
C ILE A 88 0.20 -4.78 -2.05
N THR A 89 1.25 -4.57 -2.80
CA THR A 89 2.16 -5.61 -3.31
C THR A 89 3.50 -5.50 -2.60
N PRO A 90 4.40 -6.48 -2.71
CA PRO A 90 5.74 -6.38 -2.14
C PRO A 90 6.51 -5.15 -2.60
N ASN A 91 6.35 -4.74 -3.85
CA ASN A 91 7.00 -3.54 -4.37
C ASN A 91 6.50 -2.28 -3.66
N GLU A 92 5.19 -2.14 -3.46
CA GLU A 92 4.61 -1.03 -2.70
C GLU A 92 5.11 -1.01 -1.25
N ILE A 93 5.18 -2.19 -0.61
CA ILE A 93 5.71 -2.33 0.75
C ILE A 93 7.15 -1.82 0.82
N ILE A 94 8.03 -2.33 -0.05
CA ILE A 94 9.46 -1.98 -0.07
C ILE A 94 9.66 -0.48 -0.33
N THR A 95 8.89 0.12 -1.22
CA THR A 95 9.01 1.55 -1.52
C THR A 95 8.65 2.45 -0.34
N MET A 96 7.85 1.97 0.60
CA MET A 96 7.43 2.72 1.80
C MET A 96 8.29 2.46 3.03
N GLU A 97 9.11 1.39 3.04
CA GLU A 97 9.88 0.98 4.25
C GLU A 97 10.76 2.10 4.81
N GLU A 98 11.52 2.77 3.96
CA GLU A 98 12.43 3.84 4.39
C GLU A 98 11.67 5.01 5.05
N ASP A 99 10.52 5.37 4.49
CA ASP A 99 9.70 6.48 4.99
C ASP A 99 8.97 6.08 6.29
N VAL A 100 8.54 4.82 6.40
CA VAL A 100 8.00 4.25 7.65
C VAL A 100 9.06 4.28 8.75
N ASP A 101 10.27 3.84 8.46
CA ASP A 101 11.36 3.78 9.44
C ASP A 101 11.74 5.18 9.98
N LYS A 102 11.74 6.18 9.12
CA LYS A 102 12.09 7.56 9.46
C LYS A 102 10.97 8.36 10.12
N ALA A 103 9.72 7.91 10.04
CA ALA A 103 8.58 8.63 10.58
C ALA A 103 8.68 8.74 12.11
N THR A 104 8.56 9.96 12.64
CA THR A 104 8.54 10.27 14.08
C THR A 104 7.69 11.52 14.34
N GLY A 105 7.21 11.69 15.58
CA GLY A 105 6.48 12.88 15.99
C GLY A 105 5.13 13.02 15.27
N ASP A 106 4.88 14.19 14.70
CA ASP A 106 3.66 14.46 13.93
C ASP A 106 3.95 14.24 12.46
N VAL A 107 3.31 13.24 11.86
CA VAL A 107 3.52 12.79 10.49
C VAL A 107 2.44 13.36 9.59
N LEU A 108 2.84 13.92 8.45
CA LEU A 108 1.93 14.29 7.36
C LEU A 108 2.19 13.36 6.16
N THR A 109 1.14 12.75 5.64
CA THR A 109 1.19 11.97 4.40
C THR A 109 0.13 12.41 3.41
N ILE A 110 0.46 12.34 2.14
CA ILE A 110 -0.43 12.70 1.02
C ILE A 110 -0.88 11.41 0.33
N GLY A 111 -2.19 11.24 0.23
CA GLY A 111 -2.82 10.05 -0.26
C GLY A 111 -3.03 9.00 0.83
N LEU A 112 -4.23 8.45 0.87
CA LEU A 112 -4.62 7.42 1.83
C LEU A 112 -4.41 6.02 1.27
N GLY A 113 -4.80 5.83 0.01
CA GLY A 113 -4.78 4.52 -0.62
C GLY A 113 -5.53 3.49 0.20
N LEU A 114 -4.83 2.41 0.53
CA LEU A 114 -5.34 1.32 1.38
C LEU A 114 -5.02 1.51 2.87
N GLY A 115 -4.44 2.67 3.25
CA GLY A 115 -4.06 2.96 4.63
C GLY A 115 -2.80 2.24 5.12
N TYR A 116 -2.03 1.59 4.24
CA TYR A 116 -0.84 0.82 4.63
C TYR A 116 0.20 1.68 5.37
N TYR A 117 0.60 2.81 4.76
CA TYR A 117 1.58 3.71 5.39
C TYR A 117 1.08 4.22 6.74
N ALA A 118 -0.16 4.71 6.79
CA ALA A 118 -0.77 5.18 8.03
C ALA A 118 -0.81 4.08 9.10
N TYR A 119 -1.10 2.82 8.69
CA TYR A 119 -1.08 1.67 9.58
C TYR A 119 0.33 1.39 10.12
N MET A 120 1.35 1.36 9.27
CA MET A 120 2.70 1.03 9.72
C MET A 120 3.26 2.10 10.67
N VAL A 121 3.04 3.37 10.37
CA VAL A 121 3.59 4.45 11.21
C VAL A 121 2.83 4.65 12.53
N HIS A 122 1.52 4.38 12.59
CA HIS A 122 0.76 4.55 13.84
C HIS A 122 1.18 3.57 14.95
N LEU A 123 1.77 2.43 14.58
CA LEU A 123 2.29 1.43 15.53
C LEU A 123 3.56 1.89 16.25
N LYS A 124 4.23 2.93 15.75
CA LYS A 124 5.48 3.41 16.34
C LYS A 124 5.21 4.24 17.60
N ASP A 125 5.94 3.95 18.66
CA ASP A 125 5.82 4.66 19.93
C ASP A 125 6.23 6.14 19.85
N ASP A 126 7.16 6.45 18.95
CA ASP A 126 7.68 7.79 18.71
C ASP A 126 6.84 8.61 17.70
N VAL A 127 5.80 8.04 17.12
CA VAL A 127 4.80 8.74 16.30
C VAL A 127 3.62 9.16 17.17
N LYS A 128 3.34 10.46 17.21
CA LYS A 128 2.28 11.08 18.01
C LYS A 128 0.95 11.17 17.26
N SER A 129 1.02 11.63 16.01
CA SER A 129 -0.14 11.79 15.15
C SER A 129 0.23 11.53 13.69
N VAL A 130 -0.77 11.13 12.89
CA VAL A 130 -0.65 10.92 11.45
C VAL A 130 -1.79 11.66 10.77
N THR A 131 -1.47 12.75 10.09
CA THR A 131 -2.42 13.48 9.26
C THR A 131 -2.33 12.94 7.83
N VAL A 132 -3.45 12.46 7.32
CA VAL A 132 -3.55 11.92 5.96
C VAL A 132 -4.44 12.83 5.13
N VAL A 133 -3.89 13.40 4.05
CA VAL A 133 -4.65 14.22 3.11
C VAL A 133 -5.07 13.35 1.92
N GLU A 134 -6.38 13.16 1.77
CA GLU A 134 -6.97 12.35 0.69
C GLU A 134 -8.10 13.11 0.02
N ARG A 135 -8.10 13.14 -1.31
CA ARG A 135 -9.11 13.89 -2.06
C ARG A 135 -10.39 13.10 -2.36
N GLN A 136 -10.31 11.77 -2.35
CA GLN A 136 -11.43 10.90 -2.74
C GLN A 136 -12.28 10.53 -1.51
N PRO A 137 -13.46 11.11 -1.36
CA PRO A 137 -14.30 10.86 -0.18
C PRO A 137 -14.74 9.38 -0.08
N GLU A 138 -14.91 8.69 -1.19
CA GLU A 138 -15.28 7.27 -1.19
C GLU A 138 -14.16 6.37 -0.66
N VAL A 139 -12.90 6.72 -0.95
CA VAL A 139 -11.72 6.02 -0.41
C VAL A 139 -11.64 6.25 1.09
N ILE A 140 -11.88 7.48 1.53
CA ILE A 140 -11.95 7.82 2.97
C ILE A 140 -13.06 7.01 3.65
N GLU A 141 -14.26 6.95 3.07
CA GLU A 141 -15.38 6.20 3.64
C GLU A 141 -15.08 4.70 3.76
N ILE A 142 -14.44 4.10 2.75
CA ILE A 142 -13.98 2.69 2.82
C ILE A 142 -13.01 2.53 4.00
N PHE A 143 -12.04 3.41 4.12
CA PHE A 143 -11.03 3.35 5.17
C PHE A 143 -11.64 3.52 6.56
N GLU A 144 -12.37 4.58 6.80
CA GLU A 144 -12.96 4.90 8.12
C GLU A 144 -13.96 3.83 8.58
N LYS A 145 -14.72 3.27 7.65
CA LYS A 145 -15.75 2.28 7.97
C LYS A 145 -15.20 0.88 8.22
N TYR A 146 -14.17 0.49 7.48
CA TYR A 146 -13.75 -0.92 7.46
C TYR A 146 -12.31 -1.16 7.92
N ILE A 147 -11.41 -0.20 7.73
CA ILE A 147 -9.96 -0.39 7.96
C ILE A 147 -9.54 0.26 9.27
N LEU A 148 -9.80 1.54 9.45
CA LEU A 148 -9.42 2.30 10.64
C LEU A 148 -9.88 1.69 11.97
N PRO A 149 -11.10 1.10 12.08
CA PRO A 149 -11.52 0.45 13.34
C PRO A 149 -10.68 -0.76 13.76
N GLN A 150 -9.80 -1.25 12.88
CA GLN A 150 -8.88 -2.35 13.16
C GLN A 150 -7.49 -1.89 13.59
N PHE A 151 -7.24 -0.58 13.63
CA PHE A 151 -5.97 -0.01 14.11
C PHE A 151 -5.89 -0.12 15.64
N GLU A 152 -4.69 -0.31 16.18
CA GLU A 152 -4.45 -0.35 17.63
C GLU A 152 -4.62 1.03 18.27
N HIS A 153 -4.21 2.09 17.54
CA HIS A 153 -4.25 3.49 17.97
C HIS A 153 -4.94 4.37 16.93
N PRO A 154 -6.26 4.16 16.67
CA PRO A 154 -6.99 4.92 15.66
C PRO A 154 -7.05 6.41 15.98
N GLU A 155 -6.92 6.80 17.25
CA GLU A 155 -6.89 8.19 17.71
C GLU A 155 -5.69 8.99 17.19
N LYS A 156 -4.62 8.32 16.76
CA LYS A 156 -3.48 8.98 16.12
C LYS A 156 -3.77 9.43 14.69
N ILE A 157 -4.83 8.89 14.04
CA ILE A 157 -5.09 9.10 12.62
C ILE A 157 -6.09 10.26 12.43
N HIS A 158 -5.68 11.24 11.63
CA HIS A 158 -6.48 12.40 11.27
C HIS A 158 -6.62 12.48 9.75
N ILE A 159 -7.83 12.27 9.25
CA ILE A 159 -8.10 12.34 7.80
C ILE A 159 -8.56 13.74 7.43
N VAL A 160 -7.96 14.29 6.39
CA VAL A 160 -8.33 15.56 5.79
C VAL A 160 -8.79 15.31 4.35
N ASN A 161 -10.07 15.57 4.08
CA ASN A 161 -10.60 15.43 2.72
C ASN A 161 -10.32 16.70 1.93
N GLU A 162 -9.19 16.72 1.25
CA GLU A 162 -8.75 17.87 0.47
C GLU A 162 -7.81 17.47 -0.67
N ASP A 163 -7.65 18.34 -1.65
CA ASP A 163 -6.60 18.26 -2.64
C ASP A 163 -5.22 18.54 -2.00
N ALA A 164 -4.22 17.73 -2.33
CA ALA A 164 -2.90 17.80 -1.73
C ALA A 164 -2.21 19.15 -1.92
N PHE A 165 -2.31 19.74 -3.13
CA PHE A 165 -1.68 21.03 -3.41
C PHE A 165 -2.37 22.15 -2.64
N ALA A 166 -3.71 22.14 -2.62
CA ALA A 166 -4.48 23.12 -1.86
C ALA A 166 -4.21 23.02 -0.34
N TYR A 167 -3.95 21.83 0.17
CA TYR A 167 -3.57 21.64 1.56
C TYR A 167 -2.17 22.17 1.86
N LEU A 168 -1.18 21.84 1.00
CA LEU A 168 0.21 22.26 1.18
C LEU A 168 0.41 23.77 1.08
N GLU A 169 -0.42 24.48 0.28
CA GLU A 169 -0.41 25.94 0.19
C GLU A 169 -0.82 26.64 1.50
N LYS A 170 -1.42 25.94 2.45
CA LYS A 170 -1.88 26.47 3.75
C LYS A 170 -0.88 26.25 4.89
N LEU A 171 0.14 25.43 4.67
CA LEU A 171 1.19 25.16 5.65
C LEU A 171 2.25 26.25 5.63
#